data_679b858ab838525deb76af1ab4e4317c
#
_entry.id   679b858ab838525deb76af1ab4e4317c
#
_cell.length_a   1.000
_cell.length_b   1.000
_cell.length_c   1.000
_cell.angle_alpha   90.00
_cell.angle_beta   90.00
_cell.angle_gamma   90.00
#
_symmetry.space_group_name_H-M   'P 1'
#
loop_
_entity.id
_entity.type
_entity.pdbx_description
1 polymer ?
#
loop_
_entity_poly.entity_id
_entity_poly.type
_entity_poly.pdbx_seq_one_letter_code
_entity_poly.pdbx_strand_id
1 'polypeptide(L)'
;MRDYLLAPSILAADFARLGQDVEAVLDAGADIVHFDVMDNHYVPNLTIGPMVCSALRDYGISAPIDVHLMVQPVDALVGMFADAGASYITFHPDASTHVDRTLQLIRNAGCKSGLVFNPASNLDALKYVLDKVDMILLMSVNPGFGGQSFIPSTLDKLREARALIDESGLDIRLEVDGGLGPANIAAVAEAGADTFVAGSAIFGKSDYAPVIQSMRDELAKVK
;
A
#
# COMPACT_ATOMS: atom_id res chain seq x y z
N MET A 1 15.92 1.41 -14.88
CA MET A 1 16.04 1.30 -13.41
C MET A 1 14.70 1.71 -12.86
N ARG A 2 14.03 0.90 -12.04
CA ARG A 2 12.72 1.25 -11.47
C ARG A 2 12.93 2.26 -10.35
N ASP A 3 12.05 3.27 -10.29
CA ASP A 3 12.04 4.20 -9.17
C ASP A 3 11.40 3.51 -7.96
N TYR A 4 12.14 3.46 -6.85
CA TYR A 4 11.64 2.95 -5.58
C TYR A 4 10.81 4.01 -4.86
N LEU A 5 9.59 3.64 -4.43
CA LEU A 5 8.66 4.53 -3.72
C LEU A 5 8.52 4.12 -2.26
N LEU A 6 8.60 5.09 -1.36
CA LEU A 6 8.31 4.92 0.06
C LEU A 6 6.89 5.41 0.35
N ALA A 7 6.10 4.56 0.98
CA ALA A 7 4.70 4.79 1.31
C ALA A 7 4.47 4.68 2.83
N PRO A 8 4.68 5.75 3.62
CA PRO A 8 4.37 5.73 5.04
C PRO A 8 2.90 5.41 5.30
N SER A 9 2.62 4.34 6.09
CA SER A 9 1.26 4.02 6.52
C SER A 9 0.85 4.91 7.68
N ILE A 10 -0.16 5.75 7.45
CA ILE A 10 -0.71 6.66 8.44
C ILE A 10 -1.43 5.97 9.60
N LEU A 11 -1.66 4.66 9.52
CA LEU A 11 -2.18 3.86 10.63
C LEU A 11 -1.33 4.03 11.90
N ALA A 12 -0.04 4.33 11.76
CA ALA A 12 0.89 4.54 12.87
C ALA A 12 1.15 6.03 13.21
N ALA A 13 0.51 6.98 12.52
CA ALA A 13 0.68 8.42 12.73
C ALA A 13 -0.08 8.93 13.96
N ASP A 14 0.21 10.14 14.40
CA ASP A 14 -0.58 10.85 15.42
C ASP A 14 -1.83 11.46 14.78
N PHE A 15 -2.98 10.82 14.98
CA PHE A 15 -4.26 11.29 14.42
C PHE A 15 -4.70 12.67 14.94
N ALA A 16 -4.18 13.13 16.09
CA ALA A 16 -4.47 14.48 16.58
C ALA A 16 -3.75 15.56 15.74
N ARG A 17 -2.73 15.18 14.95
CA ARG A 17 -1.93 16.06 14.09
C ARG A 17 -1.65 15.45 12.73
N LEU A 18 -2.58 14.64 12.22
CA LEU A 18 -2.35 13.79 11.05
C LEU A 18 -1.82 14.56 9.83
N GLY A 19 -2.39 15.73 9.51
CA GLY A 19 -1.93 16.55 8.40
C GLY A 19 -0.47 16.96 8.53
N GLN A 20 -0.05 17.38 9.74
CA GLN A 20 1.33 17.78 10.03
C GLN A 20 2.30 16.57 9.93
N ASP A 21 1.89 15.41 10.45
CA ASP A 21 2.70 14.19 10.38
C ASP A 21 2.90 13.73 8.93
N VAL A 22 1.82 13.79 8.11
CA VAL A 22 1.90 13.45 6.68
C VAL A 22 2.79 14.43 5.92
N GLU A 23 2.64 15.74 6.15
CA GLU A 23 3.51 16.76 5.54
C GLU A 23 4.98 16.49 5.91
N ALA A 24 5.27 16.21 7.18
CA ALA A 24 6.63 15.98 7.66
C ALA A 24 7.30 14.73 7.04
N VAL A 25 6.57 13.63 6.82
CA VAL A 25 7.14 12.43 6.15
C VAL A 25 7.34 12.68 4.65
N LEU A 26 6.48 13.44 4.00
CA LEU A 26 6.64 13.83 2.60
C LEU A 26 7.85 14.78 2.41
N ASP A 27 7.99 15.77 3.28
CA ASP A 27 9.15 16.68 3.30
C ASP A 27 10.47 15.93 3.58
N ALA A 28 10.40 14.84 4.34
CA ALA A 28 11.54 13.97 4.61
C ALA A 28 11.88 13.03 3.42
N GLY A 29 11.09 13.03 2.35
CA GLY A 29 11.36 12.29 1.12
C GLY A 29 10.53 11.03 0.90
N ALA A 30 9.36 10.90 1.54
CA ALA A 30 8.35 9.90 1.17
C ALA A 30 7.63 10.32 -0.12
N ASP A 31 7.05 9.34 -0.86
CA ASP A 31 6.48 9.57 -2.19
C ASP A 31 4.96 9.43 -2.21
N ILE A 32 4.40 8.53 -1.40
CA ILE A 32 3.00 8.13 -1.38
C ILE A 32 2.52 8.12 0.07
N VAL A 33 1.25 8.39 0.30
CA VAL A 33 0.61 8.19 1.60
C VAL A 33 -0.17 6.89 1.56
N HIS A 34 0.21 5.91 2.38
CA HIS A 34 -0.54 4.65 2.50
C HIS A 34 -1.65 4.77 3.55
N PHE A 35 -2.88 4.39 3.16
CA PHE A 35 -4.10 4.67 3.89
C PHE A 35 -4.87 3.36 4.17
N ASP A 36 -4.67 2.77 5.35
CA ASP A 36 -5.26 1.49 5.78
C ASP A 36 -6.69 1.64 6.27
N VAL A 37 -7.66 1.11 5.52
CA VAL A 37 -9.09 1.15 5.83
C VAL A 37 -9.57 -0.21 6.32
N MET A 38 -10.11 -0.24 7.54
CA MET A 38 -10.59 -1.46 8.19
C MET A 38 -12.01 -1.25 8.73
N ASP A 39 -12.88 -2.25 8.56
CA ASP A 39 -14.31 -2.17 8.88
C ASP A 39 -14.75 -3.02 10.08
N ASN A 40 -13.81 -3.64 10.79
CA ASN A 40 -14.08 -4.62 11.85
C ASN A 40 -14.92 -5.84 11.39
N HIS A 41 -14.91 -6.12 10.10
CA HIS A 41 -15.56 -7.28 9.51
C HIS A 41 -14.56 -8.14 8.73
N TYR A 42 -13.87 -7.55 7.73
CA TYR A 42 -12.81 -8.24 6.99
C TYR A 42 -11.59 -8.55 7.89
N VAL A 43 -11.22 -7.60 8.75
CA VAL A 43 -10.17 -7.76 9.78
C VAL A 43 -10.73 -7.34 11.14
N PRO A 44 -10.19 -7.88 12.28
CA PRO A 44 -10.71 -7.60 13.62
C PRO A 44 -10.22 -6.24 14.17
N ASN A 45 -10.32 -5.19 13.36
CA ASN A 45 -9.97 -3.81 13.71
C ASN A 45 -10.84 -2.84 12.91
N LEU A 46 -11.06 -1.64 13.47
CA LEU A 46 -11.76 -0.53 12.84
C LEU A 46 -10.82 0.67 12.78
N THR A 47 -10.66 1.30 11.61
CA THR A 47 -9.77 2.45 11.46
C THR A 47 -10.49 3.71 11.00
N ILE A 48 -10.29 4.13 9.77
CA ILE A 48 -10.63 5.44 9.22
C ILE A 48 -11.45 5.29 7.94
N GLY A 49 -12.15 6.35 7.58
CA GLY A 49 -12.99 6.38 6.40
C GLY A 49 -12.67 7.52 5.44
N PRO A 50 -13.48 7.69 4.37
CA PRO A 50 -13.25 8.69 3.31
C PRO A 50 -13.12 10.12 3.82
N MET A 51 -13.80 10.47 4.93
CA MET A 51 -13.70 11.80 5.54
C MET A 51 -12.26 12.19 5.94
N VAL A 52 -11.44 11.21 6.35
CA VAL A 52 -10.04 11.47 6.71
C VAL A 52 -9.20 11.69 5.46
N CYS A 53 -9.49 10.95 4.37
CA CYS A 53 -8.85 11.17 3.07
C CYS A 53 -9.14 12.58 2.54
N SER A 54 -10.43 13.01 2.56
CA SER A 54 -10.81 14.38 2.21
C SER A 54 -10.10 15.42 3.08
N ALA A 55 -10.03 15.20 4.40
CA ALA A 55 -9.37 16.12 5.32
C ALA A 55 -7.88 16.30 5.02
N LEU A 56 -7.17 15.24 4.59
CA LEU A 56 -5.79 15.34 4.13
C LEU A 56 -5.68 16.18 2.85
N ARG A 57 -6.61 16.00 1.88
CA ARG A 57 -6.66 16.83 0.67
C ARG A 57 -6.94 18.30 0.99
N ASP A 58 -7.91 18.58 1.87
CA ASP A 58 -8.26 19.93 2.32
C ASP A 58 -7.11 20.59 3.09
N TYR A 59 -6.30 19.81 3.82
CA TYR A 59 -5.09 20.29 4.49
C TYR A 59 -4.01 20.73 3.49
N GLY A 60 -4.04 20.22 2.24
CA GLY A 60 -3.09 20.57 1.19
C GLY A 60 -2.17 19.42 0.74
N ILE A 61 -2.38 18.20 1.21
CA ILE A 61 -1.59 17.04 0.77
C ILE A 61 -1.90 16.75 -0.71
N SER A 62 -0.92 16.98 -1.58
CA SER A 62 -1.00 16.74 -3.03
C SER A 62 -0.39 15.41 -3.46
N ALA A 63 0.45 14.79 -2.62
CA ALA A 63 1.06 13.49 -2.90
C ALA A 63 0.00 12.41 -3.17
N PRO A 64 0.30 11.37 -3.97
CA PRO A 64 -0.62 10.26 -4.16
C PRO A 64 -1.05 9.65 -2.83
N ILE A 65 -2.35 9.33 -2.69
CA ILE A 65 -2.90 8.56 -1.58
C ILE A 65 -3.28 7.19 -2.12
N ASP A 66 -2.65 6.16 -1.58
CA ASP A 66 -2.93 4.76 -1.84
C ASP A 66 -3.84 4.21 -0.75
N VAL A 67 -5.07 3.90 -1.12
CA VAL A 67 -6.10 3.41 -0.20
C VAL A 67 -6.17 1.89 -0.25
N HIS A 68 -5.74 1.24 0.82
CA HIS A 68 -5.83 -0.19 1.01
C HIS A 68 -7.13 -0.56 1.75
N LEU A 69 -8.06 -1.20 1.03
CA LEU A 69 -9.37 -1.57 1.55
C LEU A 69 -9.36 -2.99 2.16
N MET A 70 -9.29 -3.06 3.47
CA MET A 70 -9.52 -4.27 4.30
C MET A 70 -10.98 -4.25 4.78
N VAL A 71 -11.92 -4.34 3.85
CA VAL A 71 -13.36 -4.17 4.11
C VAL A 71 -14.20 -5.12 3.27
N GLN A 72 -15.41 -5.43 3.74
CA GLN A 72 -16.39 -6.24 3.02
C GLN A 72 -17.81 -5.74 3.30
N PRO A 73 -18.59 -5.34 2.26
CA PRO A 73 -18.27 -5.36 0.83
C PRO A 73 -17.37 -4.19 0.38
N VAL A 74 -16.55 -4.41 -0.65
CA VAL A 74 -15.60 -3.42 -1.19
C VAL A 74 -16.30 -2.34 -2.02
N ASP A 75 -17.16 -2.73 -2.96
CA ASP A 75 -17.73 -1.87 -4.01
C ASP A 75 -18.40 -0.59 -3.46
N ALA A 76 -19.02 -0.69 -2.26
CA ALA A 76 -19.71 0.44 -1.64
C ALA A 76 -18.79 1.61 -1.25
N LEU A 77 -17.50 1.34 -1.00
CA LEU A 77 -16.53 2.35 -0.58
C LEU A 77 -15.71 2.93 -1.72
N VAL A 78 -15.66 2.27 -2.87
CA VAL A 78 -14.83 2.71 -4.01
C VAL A 78 -15.16 4.14 -4.43
N GLY A 79 -16.43 4.44 -4.71
CA GLY A 79 -16.85 5.80 -5.12
C GLY A 79 -16.55 6.84 -4.04
N MET A 80 -16.79 6.49 -2.77
CA MET A 80 -16.57 7.41 -1.65
C MET A 80 -15.09 7.79 -1.49
N PHE A 81 -14.16 6.85 -1.67
CA PHE A 81 -12.74 7.13 -1.59
C PHE A 81 -12.21 7.83 -2.85
N ALA A 82 -12.74 7.51 -4.02
CA ALA A 82 -12.42 8.24 -5.25
C ALA A 82 -12.82 9.72 -5.14
N ASP A 83 -14.05 10.00 -4.69
CA ASP A 83 -14.55 11.36 -4.45
C ASP A 83 -13.74 12.10 -3.36
N ALA A 84 -13.22 11.35 -2.37
CA ALA A 84 -12.35 11.88 -1.31
C ALA A 84 -10.91 12.18 -1.79
N GLY A 85 -10.54 11.81 -3.02
CA GLY A 85 -9.25 12.12 -3.62
C GLY A 85 -8.21 11.01 -3.53
N ALA A 86 -8.61 9.74 -3.39
CA ALA A 86 -7.70 8.61 -3.53
C ALA A 86 -7.04 8.59 -4.91
N SER A 87 -5.77 8.21 -4.98
CA SER A 87 -5.02 8.04 -6.24
C SER A 87 -4.98 6.57 -6.67
N TYR A 88 -4.81 5.68 -5.71
CA TYR A 88 -4.90 4.23 -5.85
C TYR A 88 -5.98 3.71 -4.92
N ILE A 89 -6.66 2.65 -5.34
CA ILE A 89 -7.54 1.87 -4.47
C ILE A 89 -7.21 0.41 -4.69
N THR A 90 -6.75 -0.24 -3.62
CA THR A 90 -6.38 -1.65 -3.60
C THR A 90 -7.33 -2.42 -2.69
N PHE A 91 -7.66 -3.67 -3.05
CA PHE A 91 -8.56 -4.51 -2.27
C PHE A 91 -8.19 -5.99 -2.35
N HIS A 92 -8.62 -6.77 -1.37
CA HIS A 92 -8.40 -8.21 -1.33
C HIS A 92 -9.39 -8.93 -2.27
N PRO A 93 -8.94 -9.84 -3.15
CA PRO A 93 -9.83 -10.56 -4.07
C PRO A 93 -10.95 -11.32 -3.37
N ASP A 94 -10.69 -11.86 -2.19
CA ASP A 94 -11.66 -12.61 -1.38
C ASP A 94 -12.71 -11.72 -0.69
N ALA A 95 -12.51 -10.41 -0.66
CA ALA A 95 -13.49 -9.44 -0.20
C ALA A 95 -14.50 -9.01 -1.29
N SER A 96 -14.28 -9.39 -2.54
CA SER A 96 -15.18 -9.08 -3.67
C SER A 96 -15.70 -10.34 -4.34
N THR A 97 -17.02 -10.42 -4.56
CA THR A 97 -17.64 -11.50 -5.32
C THR A 97 -17.29 -11.46 -6.82
N HIS A 98 -16.99 -10.27 -7.35
CA HIS A 98 -16.73 -10.04 -8.79
C HIS A 98 -15.51 -9.14 -8.98
N VAL A 99 -14.32 -9.70 -8.80
CA VAL A 99 -13.02 -8.99 -8.84
C VAL A 99 -12.86 -8.11 -10.08
N ASP A 100 -13.16 -8.66 -11.26
CA ASP A 100 -13.07 -7.90 -12.53
C ASP A 100 -13.96 -6.65 -12.52
N ARG A 101 -15.20 -6.78 -12.06
CA ARG A 101 -16.14 -5.66 -11.95
C ARG A 101 -15.65 -4.60 -10.94
N THR A 102 -15.10 -5.01 -9.82
CA THR A 102 -14.59 -4.09 -8.79
C THR A 102 -13.37 -3.32 -9.30
N LEU A 103 -12.42 -3.98 -10.00
CA LEU A 103 -11.31 -3.30 -10.66
C LEU A 103 -11.81 -2.25 -11.68
N GLN A 104 -12.82 -2.61 -12.48
CA GLN A 104 -13.42 -1.71 -13.46
C GLN A 104 -14.13 -0.52 -12.79
N LEU A 105 -14.80 -0.76 -11.65
CA LEU A 105 -15.44 0.30 -10.86
C LEU A 105 -14.42 1.33 -10.37
N ILE A 106 -13.27 0.87 -9.86
CA ILE A 106 -12.16 1.74 -9.41
C ILE A 106 -11.63 2.59 -10.58
N ARG A 107 -11.35 1.96 -11.73
CA ARG A 107 -10.84 2.65 -12.92
C ARG A 107 -11.84 3.66 -13.48
N ASN A 108 -13.13 3.33 -13.50
CA ASN A 108 -14.20 4.23 -13.94
C ASN A 108 -14.37 5.44 -13.01
N ALA A 109 -14.03 5.29 -11.74
CA ALA A 109 -13.98 6.39 -10.76
C ALA A 109 -12.73 7.27 -10.87
N GLY A 110 -11.81 6.98 -11.82
CA GLY A 110 -10.62 7.77 -12.09
C GLY A 110 -9.40 7.42 -11.22
N CYS A 111 -9.48 6.35 -10.42
CA CYS A 111 -8.38 5.87 -9.61
C CYS A 111 -7.61 4.73 -10.31
N LYS A 112 -6.34 4.57 -9.97
CA LYS A 112 -5.56 3.38 -10.29
C LYS A 112 -6.04 2.21 -9.42
N SER A 113 -6.16 1.02 -10.01
CA SER A 113 -6.73 -0.16 -9.35
C SER A 113 -5.67 -1.19 -8.98
N GLY A 114 -5.85 -1.87 -7.84
CA GLY A 114 -4.93 -2.90 -7.43
C GLY A 114 -5.56 -4.05 -6.64
N LEU A 115 -4.81 -5.15 -6.57
CA LEU A 115 -5.17 -6.33 -5.79
C LEU A 115 -4.18 -6.58 -4.67
N VAL A 116 -4.73 -6.96 -3.51
CA VAL A 116 -3.97 -7.24 -2.30
C VAL A 116 -4.01 -8.73 -1.97
N PHE A 117 -2.86 -9.32 -1.66
CA PHE A 117 -2.76 -10.73 -1.34
C PHE A 117 -2.25 -10.96 0.09
N ASN A 118 -3.05 -11.67 0.87
CA ASN A 118 -2.69 -12.09 2.23
C ASN A 118 -1.47 -13.04 2.21
N PRO A 119 -0.74 -13.20 3.35
CA PRO A 119 0.46 -14.03 3.37
C PRO A 119 0.24 -15.46 2.86
N ALA A 120 -0.91 -16.07 3.15
CA ALA A 120 -1.24 -17.44 2.73
C ALA A 120 -1.98 -17.53 1.37
N SER A 121 -2.37 -16.40 0.75
CA SER A 121 -3.07 -16.40 -0.53
C SER A 121 -2.08 -16.60 -1.69
N ASN A 122 -2.50 -17.37 -2.72
CA ASN A 122 -1.79 -17.46 -3.98
C ASN A 122 -2.12 -16.27 -4.90
N LEU A 123 -1.47 -16.18 -6.06
CA LEU A 123 -1.64 -15.09 -7.04
C LEU A 123 -2.63 -15.44 -8.17
N ASP A 124 -3.36 -16.55 -8.09
CA ASP A 124 -4.24 -17.05 -9.18
C ASP A 124 -5.32 -16.03 -9.60
N ALA A 125 -5.75 -15.17 -8.68
CA ALA A 125 -6.73 -14.12 -9.00
C ALA A 125 -6.24 -13.12 -10.06
N LEU A 126 -4.93 -13.00 -10.29
CA LEU A 126 -4.34 -12.12 -11.32
C LEU A 126 -4.52 -12.66 -12.73
N LYS A 127 -4.65 -13.97 -12.90
CA LYS A 127 -4.54 -14.67 -14.19
C LYS A 127 -5.41 -14.09 -15.32
N TYR A 128 -6.60 -13.59 -15.00
CA TYR A 128 -7.55 -13.10 -15.99
C TYR A 128 -7.88 -11.61 -15.87
N VAL A 129 -7.16 -10.88 -15.01
CA VAL A 129 -7.43 -9.46 -14.73
C VAL A 129 -6.16 -8.59 -14.67
N LEU A 130 -5.00 -9.17 -14.99
CA LEU A 130 -3.70 -8.51 -14.85
C LEU A 130 -3.62 -7.20 -15.66
N ASP A 131 -4.28 -7.14 -16.82
CA ASP A 131 -4.38 -5.96 -17.69
C ASP A 131 -5.21 -4.80 -17.10
N LYS A 132 -5.90 -5.06 -15.99
CA LYS A 132 -6.70 -4.08 -15.25
C LYS A 132 -6.08 -3.68 -13.91
N VAL A 133 -4.88 -4.18 -13.61
CA VAL A 133 -4.19 -3.96 -12.35
C VAL A 133 -3.04 -2.98 -12.57
N ASP A 134 -3.03 -1.89 -11.82
CA ASP A 134 -1.95 -0.90 -11.81
C ASP A 134 -0.99 -1.13 -10.62
N MET A 135 -1.42 -1.89 -9.59
CA MET A 135 -0.64 -2.21 -8.40
C MET A 135 -0.99 -3.60 -7.86
N ILE A 136 0.02 -4.38 -7.53
CA ILE A 136 -0.10 -5.61 -6.74
C ILE A 136 0.51 -5.33 -5.37
N LEU A 137 -0.30 -5.45 -4.31
CA LEU A 137 0.15 -5.31 -2.93
C LEU A 137 0.26 -6.69 -2.27
N LEU A 138 1.44 -7.03 -1.77
CA LEU A 138 1.66 -8.24 -0.99
C LEU A 138 1.76 -7.93 0.50
N MET A 139 0.89 -8.53 1.28
CA MET A 139 0.97 -8.46 2.72
C MET A 139 2.12 -9.32 3.23
N SER A 140 3.03 -8.71 3.96
CA SER A 140 4.13 -9.40 4.67
C SER A 140 3.89 -9.57 6.16
N VAL A 141 2.67 -9.25 6.60
CA VAL A 141 2.09 -9.53 7.91
C VAL A 141 0.63 -9.94 7.72
N ASN A 142 -0.02 -10.51 8.74
CA ASN A 142 -1.47 -10.67 8.69
C ASN A 142 -2.14 -9.29 8.83
N PRO A 143 -3.07 -8.92 7.93
CA PRO A 143 -3.70 -7.60 7.97
C PRO A 143 -4.54 -7.39 9.24
N GLY A 144 -4.67 -6.12 9.67
CA GLY A 144 -5.48 -5.74 10.81
C GLY A 144 -4.76 -4.89 11.87
N PHE A 145 -3.47 -5.07 12.07
CA PHE A 145 -2.71 -4.33 13.09
C PHE A 145 -1.30 -3.98 12.60
N GLY A 146 -0.84 -2.78 12.96
CA GLY A 146 0.56 -2.37 12.73
C GLY A 146 1.56 -3.00 13.72
N GLY A 147 2.86 -2.80 13.48
CA GLY A 147 3.94 -3.19 14.39
C GLY A 147 4.27 -4.68 14.42
N GLN A 148 3.80 -5.46 13.46
CA GLN A 148 4.09 -6.90 13.33
C GLN A 148 5.45 -7.16 12.68
N SER A 149 6.00 -8.36 12.90
CA SER A 149 7.23 -8.80 12.27
C SER A 149 6.98 -9.28 10.83
N PHE A 150 7.91 -8.95 9.94
CA PHE A 150 7.91 -9.39 8.55
C PHE A 150 7.89 -10.93 8.42
N ILE A 151 7.03 -11.47 7.58
CA ILE A 151 6.91 -12.90 7.27
C ILE A 151 7.89 -13.26 6.14
N PRO A 152 8.97 -14.05 6.38
CA PRO A 152 10.03 -14.27 5.40
C PRO A 152 9.60 -14.92 4.08
N SER A 153 8.55 -15.77 4.09
CA SER A 153 8.03 -16.42 2.88
C SER A 153 7.44 -15.43 1.86
N THR A 154 7.19 -14.17 2.26
CA THR A 154 6.77 -13.10 1.33
C THR A 154 7.84 -12.82 0.28
N LEU A 155 9.13 -13.04 0.58
CA LEU A 155 10.20 -12.85 -0.41
C LEU A 155 10.04 -13.77 -1.63
N ASP A 156 9.58 -15.01 -1.45
CA ASP A 156 9.35 -15.92 -2.56
C ASP A 156 8.12 -15.50 -3.38
N LYS A 157 7.06 -15.06 -2.71
CA LYS A 157 5.87 -14.52 -3.39
C LYS A 157 6.16 -13.23 -4.15
N LEU A 158 7.06 -12.36 -3.63
CA LEU A 158 7.54 -11.17 -4.36
C LEU A 158 8.23 -11.55 -5.68
N ARG A 159 9.11 -12.56 -5.66
CA ARG A 159 9.78 -13.05 -6.87
C ARG A 159 8.78 -13.61 -7.88
N GLU A 160 7.78 -14.35 -7.42
CA GLU A 160 6.69 -14.86 -8.25
C GLU A 160 5.88 -13.72 -8.88
N ALA A 161 5.42 -12.76 -8.09
CA ALA A 161 4.67 -11.61 -8.58
C ALA A 161 5.50 -10.75 -9.56
N ARG A 162 6.80 -10.55 -9.28
CA ARG A 162 7.71 -9.82 -10.16
C ARG A 162 7.88 -10.53 -11.50
N ALA A 163 8.02 -11.84 -11.50
CA ALA A 163 8.11 -12.63 -12.74
C ALA A 163 6.82 -12.49 -13.58
N LEU A 164 5.64 -12.57 -12.96
CA LEU A 164 4.36 -12.36 -13.65
C LEU A 164 4.26 -10.97 -14.30
N ILE A 165 4.67 -9.92 -13.58
CA ILE A 165 4.66 -8.56 -14.10
C ILE A 165 5.64 -8.42 -15.28
N ASP A 166 6.86 -8.93 -15.13
CA ASP A 166 7.90 -8.81 -16.17
C ASP A 166 7.51 -9.59 -17.43
N GLU A 167 6.92 -10.78 -17.30
CA GLU A 167 6.41 -11.58 -18.44
C GLU A 167 5.26 -10.89 -19.17
N SER A 168 4.42 -10.15 -18.44
CA SER A 168 3.28 -9.44 -19.03
C SER A 168 3.68 -8.22 -19.85
N GLY A 169 4.83 -7.62 -19.56
CA GLY A 169 5.26 -6.35 -20.14
C GLY A 169 4.42 -5.13 -19.70
N LEU A 170 3.53 -5.28 -18.71
CA LEU A 170 2.68 -4.21 -18.19
C LEU A 170 3.42 -3.37 -17.15
N ASP A 171 3.05 -2.10 -17.04
CA ASP A 171 3.58 -1.18 -16.02
C ASP A 171 2.75 -1.29 -14.74
N ILE A 172 3.06 -2.31 -13.93
CA ILE A 172 2.38 -2.61 -12.67
C ILE A 172 3.38 -2.40 -11.52
N ARG A 173 2.98 -1.63 -10.50
CA ARG A 173 3.72 -1.50 -9.25
C ARG A 173 3.62 -2.78 -8.41
N LEU A 174 4.73 -3.18 -7.81
CA LEU A 174 4.77 -4.27 -6.83
C LEU A 174 5.05 -3.70 -5.45
N GLU A 175 3.99 -3.58 -4.67
CA GLU A 175 4.01 -3.03 -3.33
C GLU A 175 4.06 -4.13 -2.28
N VAL A 176 4.66 -3.82 -1.15
CA VAL A 176 4.72 -4.72 0.01
C VAL A 176 4.41 -3.95 1.29
N ASP A 177 3.53 -4.54 2.12
CA ASP A 177 3.12 -3.94 3.40
C ASP A 177 3.29 -4.92 4.56
N GLY A 178 4.00 -4.44 5.58
CA GLY A 178 4.11 -5.08 6.88
C GLY A 178 5.54 -5.38 7.35
N GLY A 179 5.90 -4.83 8.50
CA GLY A 179 7.16 -5.12 9.18
C GLY A 179 8.42 -4.64 8.45
N LEU A 180 8.30 -3.61 7.59
CA LEU A 180 9.40 -3.04 6.83
C LEU A 180 10.15 -1.96 7.60
N GLY A 181 11.45 -1.89 7.34
CA GLY A 181 12.34 -0.85 7.85
C GLY A 181 13.73 -0.97 7.21
N PRO A 182 14.70 -0.13 7.64
CA PRO A 182 16.05 -0.12 7.06
C PRO A 182 16.74 -1.49 7.07
N ALA A 183 16.43 -2.35 8.04
CA ALA A 183 17.10 -3.65 8.19
C ALA A 183 16.74 -4.69 7.12
N ASN A 184 15.60 -4.56 6.45
CA ASN A 184 15.11 -5.58 5.51
C ASN A 184 14.66 -5.03 4.14
N ILE A 185 14.55 -3.71 3.97
CA ILE A 185 13.99 -3.10 2.75
C ILE A 185 14.82 -3.45 1.50
N ALA A 186 16.16 -3.53 1.62
CA ALA A 186 17.03 -3.92 0.51
C ALA A 186 16.71 -5.35 0.00
N ALA A 187 16.58 -6.32 0.92
CA ALA A 187 16.25 -7.70 0.55
C ALA A 187 14.85 -7.82 -0.09
N VAL A 188 13.91 -6.97 0.34
CA VAL A 188 12.55 -6.91 -0.22
C VAL A 188 12.58 -6.31 -1.64
N ALA A 189 13.40 -5.29 -1.87
CA ALA A 189 13.62 -4.71 -3.20
C ALA A 189 14.33 -5.69 -4.15
N GLU A 190 15.34 -6.41 -3.65
CA GLU A 190 16.01 -7.48 -4.41
C GLU A 190 15.06 -8.63 -4.80
N ALA A 191 14.04 -8.89 -3.98
CA ALA A 191 12.99 -9.85 -4.29
C ALA A 191 11.99 -9.34 -5.35
N GLY A 192 12.08 -8.06 -5.75
CA GLY A 192 11.30 -7.51 -6.86
C GLY A 192 10.31 -6.41 -6.51
N ALA A 193 10.14 -6.06 -5.22
CA ALA A 193 9.28 -4.93 -4.84
C ALA A 193 9.87 -3.60 -5.33
N ASP A 194 8.99 -2.65 -5.66
CA ASP A 194 9.35 -1.28 -6.04
C ASP A 194 8.60 -0.20 -5.22
N THR A 195 7.66 -0.61 -4.38
CA THR A 195 6.89 0.28 -3.50
C THR A 195 6.83 -0.34 -2.10
N PHE A 196 7.16 0.44 -1.05
CA PHE A 196 7.41 -0.06 0.30
C PHE A 196 6.57 0.66 1.34
N VAL A 197 5.64 -0.05 1.96
CA VAL A 197 4.82 0.49 3.05
C VAL A 197 5.54 0.32 4.38
N ALA A 198 5.72 1.42 5.10
CA ALA A 198 6.32 1.42 6.44
C ALA A 198 5.52 2.31 7.39
N GLY A 199 4.98 1.74 8.45
CA GLY A 199 4.22 2.47 9.48
C GLY A 199 5.09 2.79 10.70
N SER A 200 5.08 1.90 11.69
CA SER A 200 5.74 2.11 12.99
C SER A 200 7.26 2.33 12.90
N ALA A 201 7.92 1.84 11.87
CA ALA A 201 9.35 2.10 11.63
C ALA A 201 9.63 3.59 11.41
N ILE A 202 8.68 4.33 10.80
CA ILE A 202 8.76 5.77 10.54
C ILE A 202 8.08 6.55 11.66
N PHE A 203 6.76 6.40 11.83
CA PHE A 203 5.97 7.20 12.78
C PHE A 203 6.28 6.91 14.25
N GLY A 204 6.94 5.81 14.58
CA GLY A 204 7.46 5.51 15.92
C GLY A 204 8.72 6.33 16.29
N LYS A 205 9.19 7.24 15.43
CA LYS A 205 10.36 8.11 15.69
C LYS A 205 9.92 9.54 15.95
N SER A 206 10.74 10.26 16.71
CA SER A 206 10.53 11.70 16.96
C SER A 206 10.98 12.58 15.78
N ASP A 207 11.85 12.05 14.90
CA ASP A 207 12.33 12.67 13.67
C ASP A 207 12.26 11.63 12.55
N TYR A 208 11.53 11.94 11.49
CA TYR A 208 11.26 11.03 10.38
C TYR A 208 12.39 11.01 9.34
N ALA A 209 13.09 12.14 9.16
CA ALA A 209 14.08 12.27 8.09
C ALA A 209 15.23 11.25 8.19
N PRO A 210 15.82 10.93 9.36
CA PRO A 210 16.91 9.97 9.45
C PRO A 210 16.48 8.55 9.07
N VAL A 211 15.29 8.11 9.42
CA VAL A 211 14.82 6.76 9.09
C VAL A 211 14.46 6.65 7.61
N ILE A 212 13.79 7.65 7.03
CA ILE A 212 13.49 7.71 5.60
C ILE A 212 14.78 7.73 4.78
N GLN A 213 15.77 8.56 5.16
CA GLN A 213 17.07 8.59 4.50
C GLN A 213 17.78 7.23 4.60
N SER A 214 17.77 6.59 5.77
CA SER A 214 18.36 5.25 5.93
C SER A 214 17.70 4.21 5.03
N MET A 215 16.37 4.26 4.84
CA MET A 215 15.66 3.39 3.89
C MET A 215 16.09 3.68 2.45
N ARG A 216 16.22 4.96 2.06
CA ARG A 216 16.72 5.37 0.74
C ARG A 216 18.14 4.88 0.49
N ASP A 217 19.02 4.99 1.50
CA ASP A 217 20.41 4.54 1.40
C ASP A 217 20.52 3.02 1.21
N GLU A 218 19.63 2.23 1.87
CA GLU A 218 19.58 0.79 1.65
C GLU A 218 19.05 0.44 0.26
N LEU A 219 18.01 1.11 -0.21
CA LEU A 219 17.47 0.93 -1.57
C LEU A 219 18.48 1.30 -2.67
N ALA A 220 19.31 2.32 -2.45
CA ALA A 220 20.34 2.73 -3.39
C ALA A 220 21.45 1.68 -3.60
N LYS A 221 21.58 0.71 -2.70
CA LYS A 221 22.54 -0.42 -2.82
C LYS A 221 22.04 -1.54 -3.74
N VAL A 222 20.75 -1.59 -3.98
CA VAL A 222 20.10 -2.62 -4.81
C VAL A 222 20.34 -2.27 -6.29
N LYS A 223 20.86 -3.25 -7.06
CA LYS A 223 21.28 -3.09 -8.46
C LYS A 223 20.20 -3.50 -9.44
#